data_7d2a3815340b3691042c01ae5e15ae1f
#
_entry.id   7d2a3815340b3691042c01ae5e15ae1f
#
_cell.length_a   1.000
_cell.length_b   1.000
_cell.length_c   1.000
_cell.angle_alpha   90.00
_cell.angle_beta   90.00
_cell.angle_gamma   90.00
#
_symmetry.space_group_name_H-M   'P 1'
#
loop_
_entity.id
_entity.type
_entity.pdbx_description
1 polymer ?
#
loop_
_entity_poly.entity_id
_entity_poly.type
_entity_poly.pdbx_seq_one_letter_code
_entity_poly.pdbx_strand_id
1 'polypeptide(L)'
;MRESKKKRLEAKGWRVGGTVEFLNLSSEEAAYVELKINLASTLREWRIRRQLTQGDLARLVKSSQSRVAKMEAGDPSVSLDLLIRTLLALGASSREITRTFAPSRRATAA
;
A
#
# COMPACT_ATOMS: atom_id res chain seq x y z
N MET A 1 -0.20 13.20 -20.34
CA MET A 1 -0.23 13.52 -19.67
C MET A 1 -0.04 13.96 -19.42
N ARG A 2 0.15 13.94 -19.50
CA ARG A 2 0.44 14.22 -18.97
C ARG A 2 0.81 14.04 -18.93
N GLU A 3 0.87 13.78 -19.44
CA GLU A 3 1.11 13.65 -18.93
C GLU A 3 0.81 13.84 -18.39
N SER A 4 0.31 13.72 -18.41
CA SER A 4 0.12 13.78 -17.54
C SER A 4 0.01 13.57 -16.97
N LYS A 5 0.06 13.19 -16.85
CA LYS A 5 0.28 12.73 -16.11
C LYS A 5 0.70 11.97 -16.33
N LYS A 6 1.04 11.60 -17.27
CA LYS A 6 1.47 11.00 -17.30
C LYS A 6 1.63 10.51 -17.32
N LYS A 7 1.23 10.54 -17.79
CA LYS A 7 1.30 10.24 -17.40
C LYS A 7 1.16 9.89 -16.75
N ARG A 8 0.68 9.73 -16.60
CA ARG A 8 0.61 9.51 -15.75
C ARG A 8 0.83 8.68 -15.43
N LEU A 9 1.09 8.20 -15.65
CA LEU A 9 1.50 7.64 -15.18
C LEU A 9 1.88 6.88 -15.38
N GLU A 10 2.08 6.69 -16.06
CA GLU A 10 2.47 6.27 -16.05
C GLU A 10 2.53 6.00 -15.76
N ALA A 11 2.05 6.07 -16.22
CA ALA A 11 2.17 6.12 -15.74
C ALA A 11 2.11 5.95 -15.15
N LYS A 12 2.15 5.69 -14.90
CA LYS A 12 2.33 5.61 -14.20
C LYS A 12 2.78 4.92 -13.76
N GLY A 13 3.27 4.26 -13.95
CA GLY A 13 3.79 3.79 -13.58
C GLY A 13 4.56 3.67 -13.28
N TRP A 14 5.05 3.35 -13.18
CA TRP A 14 5.73 3.47 -12.96
C TRP A 14 6.72 3.23 -12.60
N ARG A 15 7.46 3.07 -12.10
CA ARG A 15 8.31 3.11 -11.87
C ARG A 15 8.85 3.37 -10.93
N VAL A 16 9.24 3.19 -10.03
CA VAL A 16 9.70 3.23 -9.43
C VAL A 16 10.39 3.90 -8.49
N GLY A 17 11.34 3.64 -7.79
CA GLY A 17 12.01 4.33 -6.82
C GLY A 17 12.09 5.78 -7.09
N GLY A 18 12.66 6.13 -8.07
CA GLY A 18 12.69 7.52 -8.42
C GLY A 18 11.37 8.12 -8.81
N THR A 19 10.32 7.34 -8.72
CA THR A 19 9.01 7.79 -9.14
C THR A 19 8.56 9.04 -8.42
N VAL A 20 8.84 9.14 -7.14
CA VAL A 20 8.40 10.29 -6.37
C VAL A 20 9.03 11.57 -6.92
N GLU A 21 10.32 11.58 -7.10
CA GLU A 21 10.98 12.75 -7.65
C GLU A 21 10.60 12.98 -9.09
N PHE A 22 10.50 11.91 -9.82
CA PHE A 22 10.15 11.98 -11.22
C PHE A 22 8.80 12.64 -11.43
N LEU A 23 7.85 12.33 -10.58
CA LEU A 23 6.52 12.91 -10.67
C LEU A 23 6.41 14.24 -9.98
N ASN A 24 7.48 14.69 -9.35
CA ASN A 24 7.51 16.01 -8.76
C ASN A 24 6.44 16.19 -7.70
N LEU A 25 6.28 15.19 -6.87
CA LEU A 25 5.29 15.23 -5.80
C LEU A 25 5.72 16.18 -4.69
N SER A 26 4.75 16.80 -4.04
CA SER A 26 5.02 17.57 -2.84
C SER A 26 5.47 16.63 -1.74
N SER A 27 6.04 17.19 -0.66
CA SER A 27 6.45 16.36 0.48
C SER A 27 5.25 15.66 1.10
N GLU A 28 4.10 16.31 1.13
CA GLU A 28 2.91 15.68 1.68
C GLU A 28 2.45 14.51 0.82
N GLU A 29 2.50 14.68 -0.48
CA GLU A 29 2.11 13.62 -1.38
C GLU A 29 3.06 12.45 -1.30
N ALA A 30 4.36 12.74 -1.22
CA ALA A 30 5.36 11.70 -1.09
C ALA A 30 5.16 10.91 0.20
N ALA A 31 4.86 11.61 1.29
CA ALA A 31 4.60 10.96 2.57
C ALA A 31 3.35 10.07 2.50
N TYR A 32 2.31 10.54 1.84
CA TYR A 32 1.10 9.76 1.68
C TYR A 32 1.37 8.47 0.89
N VAL A 33 2.11 8.58 -0.20
CA VAL A 33 2.45 7.42 -1.02
C VAL A 33 3.25 6.42 -0.20
N GLU A 34 4.20 6.91 0.59
CA GLU A 34 5.01 6.04 1.42
C GLU A 34 4.17 5.31 2.47
N LEU A 35 3.25 6.01 3.12
CA LEU A 35 2.37 5.40 4.10
C LEU A 35 1.54 4.29 3.45
N LYS A 36 1.04 4.55 2.27
CA LYS A 36 0.22 3.59 1.55
C LYS A 36 1.02 2.34 1.18
N ILE A 37 2.23 2.53 0.71
CA ILE A 37 3.10 1.42 0.35
C ILE A 37 3.43 0.58 1.59
N ASN A 38 3.67 1.24 2.71
CA ASN A 38 3.97 0.52 3.96
C ASN A 38 2.77 -0.31 4.41
N LEU A 39 1.57 0.23 4.29
CA LEU A 39 0.37 -0.52 4.63
C LEU A 39 0.17 -1.70 3.69
N ALA A 40 0.43 -1.50 2.41
CA ALA A 40 0.29 -2.57 1.43
C ALA A 40 1.26 -3.72 1.73
N SER A 41 2.49 -3.39 2.09
CA SER A 41 3.48 -4.39 2.49
C SER A 41 3.05 -5.13 3.74
N THR A 42 2.54 -4.40 4.71
CA THR A 42 2.08 -4.99 5.97
C THR A 42 0.92 -5.94 5.70
N LEU A 43 0.02 -5.57 4.81
CA LEU A 43 -1.10 -6.43 4.46
C LEU A 43 -0.59 -7.75 3.87
N ARG A 44 0.37 -7.67 2.98
CA ARG A 44 0.94 -8.87 2.38
C ARG A 44 1.60 -9.75 3.43
N GLU A 45 2.33 -9.15 4.34
CA GLU A 45 3.00 -9.89 5.41
C GLU A 45 1.99 -10.59 6.30
N TRP A 46 0.92 -9.92 6.65
CA TRP A 46 -0.14 -10.49 7.46
C TRP A 46 -0.80 -11.68 6.77
N ARG A 47 -1.07 -11.50 5.47
CA ARG A 47 -1.67 -12.58 4.69
C ARG A 47 -0.78 -13.80 4.67
N ILE A 48 0.50 -13.61 4.38
CA ILE A 48 1.45 -14.72 4.29
C ILE A 48 1.60 -15.39 5.65
N ARG A 49 1.67 -14.60 6.70
CA ARG A 49 1.80 -15.13 8.05
C ARG A 49 0.60 -15.98 8.44
N ARG A 50 -0.56 -15.63 7.92
CA ARG A 50 -1.78 -16.40 8.14
C ARG A 50 -1.91 -17.57 7.18
N GLN A 51 -0.96 -17.74 6.30
CA GLN A 51 -0.93 -18.84 5.33
C GLN A 51 -2.12 -18.78 4.38
N LEU A 52 -2.50 -17.57 3.99
CA LEU A 52 -3.60 -17.35 3.06
C LEU A 52 -3.06 -17.00 1.69
N THR A 53 -3.72 -17.49 0.65
CA THR A 53 -3.45 -17.00 -0.70
C THR A 53 -4.20 -15.70 -0.91
N GLN A 54 -3.89 -15.00 -1.99
CA GLN A 54 -4.66 -13.80 -2.34
C GLN A 54 -6.13 -14.14 -2.56
N GLY A 55 -6.40 -15.30 -3.15
CA GLY A 55 -7.78 -15.74 -3.34
C GLY A 55 -8.49 -16.02 -2.02
N ASP A 56 -7.76 -16.60 -1.04
CA ASP A 56 -8.31 -16.84 0.29
C ASP A 56 -8.69 -15.53 0.96
N LEU A 57 -7.80 -14.56 0.90
CA LEU A 57 -8.08 -13.27 1.49
C LEU A 57 -9.26 -12.60 0.78
N ALA A 58 -9.30 -12.72 -0.53
CA ALA A 58 -10.40 -12.14 -1.30
C ALA A 58 -11.74 -12.68 -0.82
N ARG A 59 -11.82 -13.99 -0.59
CA ARG A 59 -13.05 -14.59 -0.10
C ARG A 59 -13.40 -14.09 1.30
N LEU A 60 -12.39 -13.95 2.14
CA LEU A 60 -12.59 -13.49 3.50
C LEU A 60 -13.18 -12.09 3.54
N VAL A 61 -12.71 -11.21 2.69
CA VAL A 61 -13.16 -9.81 2.69
C VAL A 61 -14.19 -9.53 1.60
N LYS A 62 -14.69 -10.57 0.96
CA LYS A 62 -15.75 -10.46 -0.05
C LYS A 62 -15.32 -9.56 -1.20
N SER A 63 -14.13 -9.83 -1.70
CA SER A 63 -13.57 -9.06 -2.80
C SER A 63 -13.07 -10.04 -3.87
N SER A 64 -12.25 -9.57 -4.78
CA SER A 64 -11.69 -10.41 -5.82
C SER A 64 -10.17 -10.55 -5.61
N GLN A 65 -9.62 -11.62 -6.14
CA GLN A 65 -8.19 -11.85 -6.05
C GLN A 65 -7.42 -10.72 -6.74
N SER A 66 -7.93 -10.25 -7.85
CA SER A 66 -7.29 -9.17 -8.57
C SER A 66 -7.26 -7.88 -7.74
N ARG A 67 -8.32 -7.63 -6.96
CA ARG A 67 -8.35 -6.47 -6.09
C ARG A 67 -7.35 -6.61 -4.94
N VAL A 68 -7.24 -7.82 -4.37
CA VAL A 68 -6.26 -8.07 -3.33
C VAL A 68 -4.84 -7.87 -3.89
N ALA A 69 -4.60 -8.33 -5.10
CA ALA A 69 -3.29 -8.12 -5.72
C ALA A 69 -2.97 -6.65 -5.84
N LYS A 70 -3.95 -5.83 -6.21
CA LYS A 70 -3.76 -4.38 -6.30
C LYS A 70 -3.51 -3.77 -4.95
N MET A 71 -4.21 -4.24 -3.92
CA MET A 71 -4.00 -3.76 -2.56
C MET A 71 -2.55 -3.98 -2.14
N GLU A 72 -2.04 -5.17 -2.39
CA GLU A 72 -0.69 -5.53 -1.95
C GLU A 72 0.39 -4.85 -2.79
N ALA A 73 0.03 -4.43 -3.98
CA ALA A 73 0.96 -3.71 -4.85
C ALA A 73 0.98 -2.21 -4.57
N GLY A 74 0.10 -1.72 -3.70
CA GLY A 74 0.03 -0.29 -3.45
C GLY A 74 -0.52 0.48 -4.63
N ASP A 75 -1.39 -0.17 -5.41
CA ASP A 75 -1.94 0.43 -6.62
C ASP A 75 -2.66 1.74 -6.31
N PRO A 76 -2.47 2.78 -7.11
CA PRO A 76 -3.12 4.07 -6.86
C PRO A 76 -4.64 4.00 -6.77
N SER A 77 -5.25 3.01 -7.42
CA SER A 77 -6.71 2.87 -7.38
C SER A 77 -7.24 2.37 -6.05
N VAL A 78 -6.35 1.90 -5.18
CA VAL A 78 -6.75 1.35 -3.89
C VAL A 78 -6.62 2.44 -2.82
N SER A 79 -7.67 2.63 -2.06
CA SER A 79 -7.67 3.66 -1.01
C SER A 79 -6.97 3.16 0.24
N LEU A 80 -6.46 4.11 1.01
CA LEU A 80 -5.88 3.81 2.30
C LEU A 80 -6.92 3.17 3.21
N ASP A 81 -8.15 3.65 3.12
CA ASP A 81 -9.25 3.12 3.90
C ASP A 81 -9.44 1.63 3.66
N LEU A 82 -9.39 1.22 2.41
CA LEU A 82 -9.56 -0.19 2.07
C LEU A 82 -8.45 -1.04 2.67
N LEU A 83 -7.22 -0.55 2.63
CA LEU A 83 -6.11 -1.28 3.22
C LEU A 83 -6.28 -1.45 4.72
N ILE A 84 -6.70 -0.40 5.40
CA ILE A 84 -6.92 -0.45 6.84
C ILE A 84 -8.03 -1.43 7.19
N ARG A 85 -9.14 -1.36 6.48
CA ARG A 85 -10.26 -2.26 6.73
C ARG A 85 -9.90 -3.71 6.50
N THR A 86 -9.10 -3.97 5.47
CA THR A 86 -8.68 -5.32 5.18
C THR A 86 -7.74 -5.85 6.25
N LEU A 87 -6.84 -5.02 6.75
CA LEU A 87 -5.97 -5.42 7.86
C LEU A 87 -6.77 -5.74 9.10
N LEU A 88 -7.77 -4.93 9.40
CA LEU A 88 -8.62 -5.21 10.56
C LEU A 88 -9.35 -6.53 10.39
N ALA A 89 -9.79 -6.84 9.18
CA ALA A 89 -10.47 -8.11 8.91
C ALA A 89 -9.53 -9.29 9.09
N LEU A 90 -8.24 -9.09 8.88
CA LEU A 90 -7.24 -10.13 9.11
C LEU A 90 -6.86 -10.29 10.57
N GLY A 91 -7.37 -9.42 11.43
CA GLY A 91 -7.11 -9.51 12.86
C GLY A 91 -6.03 -8.57 13.36
N ALA A 92 -5.55 -7.67 12.53
CA ALA A 92 -4.58 -6.68 13.00
C ALA A 92 -5.26 -5.74 13.98
N SER A 93 -4.55 -5.37 15.03
CA SER A 93 -5.08 -4.43 16.02
C SER A 93 -4.78 -3.00 15.57
N SER A 94 -5.49 -2.04 16.18
CA SER A 94 -5.18 -0.64 15.90
C SER A 94 -3.74 -0.31 16.26
N ARG A 95 -3.20 -0.93 17.29
CA ARG A 95 -1.81 -0.71 17.66
C ARG A 95 -0.86 -1.18 16.56
N GLU A 96 -1.15 -2.32 15.97
CA GLU A 96 -0.32 -2.86 14.90
C GLU A 96 -0.40 -2.00 13.65
N ILE A 97 -1.58 -1.51 13.34
CA ILE A 97 -1.75 -0.62 12.21
C ILE A 97 -1.03 0.70 12.46
N THR A 98 -1.17 1.24 13.66
CA THR A 98 -0.47 2.46 14.04
C THR A 98 1.04 2.30 13.91
N ARG A 99 1.54 1.16 14.30
CA ARG A 99 2.97 0.89 14.21
C ARG A 99 3.46 0.92 12.76
N THR A 100 2.62 0.51 11.84
CA THR A 100 2.94 0.58 10.43
C THR A 100 3.19 2.01 9.97
N PHE A 101 2.45 2.95 10.52
CA PHE A 101 2.58 4.35 10.18
C PHE A 101 3.76 5.03 10.86
N ALA A 102 4.32 4.41 11.88
CA ALA A 102 5.42 5.02 12.61
C ALA A 102 6.67 5.02 11.75
N PRO A 103 7.57 5.97 11.96
CA PRO A 103 8.84 5.97 11.23
C PRO A 103 9.59 4.67 11.47
N SER A 104 10.33 4.26 10.48
CA SER A 104 11.13 3.04 10.59
C SER A 104 12.07 3.14 11.78
N ARG A 105 12.17 2.06 12.52
CA ARG A 105 13.11 2.04 13.64
C ARG A 105 14.53 2.22 13.16
N ARG A 106 14.83 1.67 12.00
CA ARG A 106 16.15 1.84 11.43
C ARG A 106 16.44 3.29 11.15
N ALA A 107 15.46 3.99 10.58
CA ALA A 107 15.61 5.41 10.31
C ALA A 107 15.76 6.16 11.62
N THR A 108 15.03 5.78 12.63
CA THR A 108 15.10 6.41 13.94
C THR A 108 16.44 6.18 14.59
N ALA A 109 16.92 4.95 14.48
CA ALA A 109 18.18 4.60 15.12
C ALA A 109 19.36 5.29 14.45
N ALA A 110 19.21 5.57 13.18
CA ALA A 110 20.25 6.28 12.48
C ALA A 110 20.27 7.72 12.88
#